data_1b41a68c893ce428bc29f703351aa440
#
_entry.id   1b41a68c893ce428bc29f703351aa440
#
_cell.length_a   1.000
_cell.length_b   1.000
_cell.length_c   1.000
_cell.angle_alpha   90.00
_cell.angle_beta   90.00
_cell.angle_gamma   90.00
#
_symmetry.space_group_name_H-M   'P 1'
#
loop_
_entity.id
_entity.type
_entity.pdbx_description
1 polymer ?
#
loop_
_entity_poly.entity_id
_entity_poly.type
_entity_poly.pdbx_seq_one_letter_code
_entity_poly.pdbx_strand_id
1 'polypeptide(L)'
;VSMPPSPQQPYGQQPPYQGPYGQQPYPSQPQQPYGQHPQQHPHVPQQYPPPPQQYGAPHPGGWQPAPPPKSRVGLVLGIVGGVVGLVVLGTVGLWVVGTQSTSGFPEAEYKLALPETVLDGEYKLAQDLSDSEGRQVEEEADGAFDARDVTAAVAQYAPAKEGAEGALIVSGMYGRFKNTDAARDNMLKGAAGVSSISVVVPPEDYTPGDSDLTISCQVVTQDQAGSEITYPMCAWADGNTGASVAELSVESVGRDASEVDVEAFAERTLQVRSELRQPIS
;
A
#
# COMPACT_ATOMS: atom_id res chain seq x y z
N VAL A 1 -36.33 -14.07 51.31
CA VAL A 1 -35.48 -12.88 51.17
C VAL A 1 -35.80 -12.29 49.79
N SER A 2 -36.57 -11.18 49.80
CA SER A 2 -37.12 -10.53 48.60
C SER A 2 -36.03 -9.68 47.95
N MET A 3 -35.90 -9.78 46.60
CA MET A 3 -35.08 -8.89 45.79
C MET A 3 -35.77 -7.53 45.62
N PRO A 4 -35.03 -6.41 45.65
CA PRO A 4 -35.58 -5.12 45.33
C PRO A 4 -35.69 -4.91 43.79
N PRO A 5 -36.70 -4.11 43.32
CA PRO A 5 -36.92 -3.87 41.89
C PRO A 5 -35.90 -2.88 41.30
N SER A 6 -35.57 -3.09 40.02
CA SER A 6 -34.68 -2.25 39.20
C SER A 6 -35.28 -0.85 38.99
N PRO A 7 -34.44 0.21 38.93
CA PRO A 7 -34.90 1.56 38.64
C PRO A 7 -35.28 1.73 37.17
N GLN A 8 -36.45 2.33 36.94
CA GLN A 8 -36.95 2.71 35.63
C GLN A 8 -36.21 3.97 35.15
N GLN A 9 -35.73 3.95 33.92
CA GLN A 9 -35.16 5.13 33.24
C GLN A 9 -36.27 6.09 32.76
N PRO A 10 -36.11 7.40 32.90
CA PRO A 10 -37.05 8.38 32.36
C PRO A 10 -36.89 8.56 30.87
N TYR A 11 -38.00 8.55 30.17
CA TYR A 11 -38.13 8.95 28.76
C TYR A 11 -37.67 10.39 28.57
N GLY A 12 -36.54 10.59 27.87
CA GLY A 12 -36.04 11.88 27.40
C GLY A 12 -36.73 12.28 26.08
N GLN A 13 -37.30 13.47 26.08
CA GLN A 13 -38.03 14.08 24.98
C GLN A 13 -37.14 14.35 23.76
N GLN A 14 -37.68 14.10 22.58
CA GLN A 14 -37.12 14.50 21.28
C GLN A 14 -37.21 16.03 21.13
N PRO A 15 -36.18 16.74 20.65
CA PRO A 15 -36.32 18.13 20.23
C PRO A 15 -36.91 18.21 18.82
N PRO A 16 -37.69 19.32 18.53
CA PRO A 16 -38.47 19.47 17.30
C PRO A 16 -37.59 19.83 16.09
N TYR A 17 -37.93 19.26 14.95
CA TYR A 17 -37.49 19.66 13.63
C TYR A 17 -37.86 21.14 13.35
N GLN A 18 -36.86 21.95 13.05
CA GLN A 18 -37.07 23.22 12.33
C GLN A 18 -36.07 23.29 11.19
N GLY A 19 -36.51 23.11 9.94
CA GLY A 19 -35.86 23.70 8.80
C GLY A 19 -36.24 25.19 8.70
N PRO A 20 -35.42 25.99 8.04
CA PRO A 20 -35.77 26.36 6.69
C PRO A 20 -34.58 26.53 5.73
N TYR A 21 -34.91 26.40 4.48
CA TYR A 21 -34.12 26.66 3.28
C TYR A 21 -33.33 27.97 3.36
N GLY A 22 -32.01 27.90 3.28
CA GLY A 22 -31.14 29.01 2.96
C GLY A 22 -30.47 28.76 1.61
N GLN A 23 -30.96 29.44 0.58
CA GLN A 23 -30.32 29.51 -0.74
C GLN A 23 -29.00 30.26 -0.62
N GLN A 24 -27.89 29.65 -0.98
CA GLN A 24 -26.64 30.37 -1.22
C GLN A 24 -26.59 30.83 -2.68
N PRO A 25 -26.22 32.10 -2.93
CA PRO A 25 -26.12 32.64 -4.29
C PRO A 25 -24.83 32.13 -4.97
N TYR A 26 -24.98 31.66 -6.21
CA TYR A 26 -23.88 31.34 -7.12
C TYR A 26 -23.11 32.61 -7.49
N PRO A 27 -21.78 32.62 -7.53
CA PRO A 27 -21.01 33.71 -8.10
C PRO A 27 -21.15 33.72 -9.62
N SER A 28 -21.57 34.89 -10.15
CA SER A 28 -21.73 35.19 -11.56
C SER A 28 -20.40 35.15 -12.31
N GLN A 29 -20.32 34.40 -13.41
CA GLN A 29 -19.24 34.51 -14.38
C GLN A 29 -19.31 35.86 -15.13
N PRO A 30 -18.18 36.52 -15.44
CA PRO A 30 -18.15 37.70 -16.27
C PRO A 30 -18.40 37.34 -17.74
N GLN A 31 -19.39 37.98 -18.33
CA GLN A 31 -19.67 37.96 -19.75
C GLN A 31 -18.59 38.75 -20.51
N GLN A 32 -18.01 38.12 -21.53
CA GLN A 32 -17.17 38.80 -22.52
C GLN A 32 -18.03 39.51 -23.57
N PRO A 33 -17.69 40.74 -24.01
CA PRO A 33 -18.46 41.51 -24.98
C PRO A 33 -18.26 40.97 -26.40
N TYR A 34 -19.39 40.93 -27.11
CA TYR A 34 -19.48 40.69 -28.53
C TYR A 34 -18.80 41.83 -29.34
N GLY A 35 -17.75 41.52 -30.06
CA GLY A 35 -17.15 42.41 -31.08
C GLY A 35 -17.72 42.11 -32.46
N GLN A 36 -18.16 43.18 -33.11
CA GLN A 36 -18.86 43.21 -34.40
C GLN A 36 -18.03 42.70 -35.59
N HIS A 37 -18.72 41.99 -36.47
CA HIS A 37 -18.24 41.70 -37.84
C HIS A 37 -18.24 42.95 -38.71
N PRO A 38 -17.31 43.02 -39.70
CA PRO A 38 -17.60 43.60 -41.02
C PRO A 38 -17.70 42.49 -42.08
N GLN A 39 -18.79 42.60 -42.83
CA GLN A 39 -19.01 41.87 -44.09
C GLN A 39 -18.03 42.28 -45.16
N GLN A 40 -17.69 41.37 -46.06
CA GLN A 40 -17.53 41.47 -47.51
C GLN A 40 -16.65 40.36 -48.05
N HIS A 41 -16.98 39.65 -49.02
CA HIS A 41 -17.40 39.50 -50.36
C HIS A 41 -17.27 38.02 -50.82
N PRO A 42 -18.08 37.56 -51.79
CA PRO A 42 -18.08 36.17 -52.23
C PRO A 42 -16.95 35.89 -53.26
N HIS A 43 -16.09 34.95 -52.94
CA HIS A 43 -15.20 34.35 -53.95
C HIS A 43 -15.74 32.98 -54.35
N VAL A 44 -15.99 32.86 -55.68
CA VAL A 44 -16.39 31.67 -56.41
C VAL A 44 -15.31 30.58 -56.25
N PRO A 45 -15.65 29.33 -55.91
CA PRO A 45 -14.68 28.24 -55.92
C PRO A 45 -14.43 27.80 -57.37
N GLN A 46 -13.21 27.92 -57.83
CA GLN A 46 -12.76 27.20 -59.01
C GLN A 46 -12.69 25.71 -58.73
N GLN A 47 -13.51 24.93 -59.45
CA GLN A 47 -13.42 23.49 -59.49
C GLN A 47 -12.13 23.06 -60.15
N TYR A 48 -11.22 22.46 -59.39
CA TYR A 48 -10.14 21.63 -59.91
C TYR A 48 -10.70 20.23 -60.26
N PRO A 49 -10.40 19.68 -61.45
CA PRO A 49 -10.76 18.32 -61.79
C PRO A 49 -9.96 17.33 -60.91
N PRO A 50 -10.57 16.19 -60.49
CA PRO A 50 -9.87 15.19 -59.71
C PRO A 50 -8.77 14.50 -60.53
N PRO A 51 -7.63 14.15 -59.95
CA PRO A 51 -6.59 13.40 -60.65
C PRO A 51 -7.11 11.98 -60.99
N PRO A 52 -6.64 11.40 -62.13
CA PRO A 52 -7.07 10.07 -62.57
C PRO A 52 -6.65 9.01 -61.54
N GLN A 53 -7.60 8.14 -61.16
CA GLN A 53 -7.33 6.97 -60.34
C GLN A 53 -6.42 6.00 -61.10
N GLN A 54 -5.18 5.89 -60.65
CA GLN A 54 -4.27 4.85 -61.10
C GLN A 54 -4.68 3.54 -60.45
N TYR A 55 -5.17 2.59 -61.23
CA TYR A 55 -5.33 1.20 -60.82
C TYR A 55 -3.95 0.65 -60.46
N GLY A 56 -3.69 0.56 -59.16
CA GLY A 56 -2.49 -0.06 -58.58
C GLY A 56 -2.64 -1.57 -58.63
N ALA A 57 -1.65 -2.23 -59.17
CA ALA A 57 -1.48 -3.68 -59.21
C ALA A 57 -1.54 -4.30 -57.81
N PRO A 58 -1.97 -5.58 -57.65
CA PRO A 58 -1.99 -6.26 -56.34
C PRO A 58 -0.55 -6.43 -55.82
N HIS A 59 -0.26 -5.80 -54.69
CA HIS A 59 0.98 -6.05 -53.97
C HIS A 59 0.94 -7.44 -53.31
N PRO A 60 2.00 -8.27 -53.45
CA PRO A 60 2.14 -9.51 -52.69
C PRO A 60 2.18 -9.16 -51.21
N GLY A 61 1.42 -9.86 -50.38
CA GLY A 61 1.22 -9.61 -48.96
C GLY A 61 2.52 -9.38 -48.20
N GLY A 62 2.77 -8.13 -47.84
CA GLY A 62 3.77 -7.77 -46.86
C GLY A 62 3.26 -8.20 -45.49
N TRP A 63 4.00 -9.04 -44.80
CA TRP A 63 3.78 -9.35 -43.41
C TRP A 63 3.90 -8.03 -42.63
N GLN A 64 2.80 -7.51 -42.16
CA GLN A 64 2.85 -6.44 -41.16
C GLN A 64 3.41 -7.08 -39.89
N PRO A 65 4.53 -6.56 -39.35
CA PRO A 65 4.97 -7.01 -38.03
C PRO A 65 3.83 -6.78 -37.03
N ALA A 66 3.53 -7.81 -36.24
CA ALA A 66 2.55 -7.69 -35.17
C ALA A 66 2.92 -6.47 -34.28
N PRO A 67 1.93 -5.65 -33.87
CA PRO A 67 2.21 -4.56 -32.96
C PRO A 67 2.95 -5.11 -31.73
N PRO A 68 3.98 -4.42 -31.25
CA PRO A 68 4.73 -4.86 -30.08
C PRO A 68 3.76 -5.06 -28.93
N PRO A 69 3.93 -6.12 -28.12
CA PRO A 69 3.08 -6.34 -26.96
C PRO A 69 3.12 -5.09 -26.09
N LYS A 70 1.96 -4.58 -25.71
CA LYS A 70 1.85 -3.44 -24.81
C LYS A 70 2.62 -3.80 -23.55
N SER A 71 3.72 -3.09 -23.26
CA SER A 71 4.50 -3.33 -22.06
C SER A 71 3.61 -3.05 -20.84
N ARG A 72 3.53 -4.01 -19.93
CA ARG A 72 2.81 -3.87 -18.66
C ARG A 72 3.61 -3.06 -17.64
N VAL A 73 4.79 -2.57 -18.02
CA VAL A 73 5.70 -1.77 -17.17
C VAL A 73 4.99 -0.59 -16.51
N GLY A 74 4.17 0.14 -17.27
CA GLY A 74 3.40 1.26 -16.71
C GLY A 74 2.36 0.85 -15.68
N LEU A 75 1.78 -0.36 -15.80
CA LEU A 75 0.84 -0.89 -14.83
C LEU A 75 1.57 -1.26 -13.53
N VAL A 76 2.69 -1.97 -13.63
CA VAL A 76 3.45 -2.43 -12.44
C VAL A 76 4.09 -1.25 -11.69
N LEU A 77 4.65 -0.25 -12.40
CA LEU A 77 5.15 0.96 -11.76
C LEU A 77 4.04 1.77 -11.06
N GLY A 78 2.85 1.83 -11.64
CA GLY A 78 1.67 2.44 -11.00
C GLY A 78 1.22 1.66 -9.77
N ILE A 79 1.24 0.33 -9.83
CA ILE A 79 0.89 -0.58 -8.75
C ILE A 79 1.87 -0.41 -7.59
N VAL A 80 3.16 -0.51 -7.86
CA VAL A 80 4.21 -0.42 -6.84
C VAL A 80 4.18 0.92 -6.11
N GLY A 81 4.04 2.04 -6.83
CA GLY A 81 3.94 3.37 -6.21
C GLY A 81 2.68 3.55 -5.33
N GLY A 82 1.56 2.93 -5.73
CA GLY A 82 0.32 2.98 -4.95
C GLY A 82 0.37 2.11 -3.69
N VAL A 83 0.99 0.94 -3.76
CA VAL A 83 1.07 -0.01 -2.63
C VAL A 83 1.99 0.50 -1.53
N VAL A 84 3.13 1.12 -1.87
CA VAL A 84 4.05 1.68 -0.86
C VAL A 84 3.33 2.68 0.04
N GLY A 85 2.63 3.66 -0.55
CA GLY A 85 1.87 4.65 0.23
C GLY A 85 0.75 4.03 1.07
N LEU A 86 0.12 2.95 0.58
CA LEU A 86 -1.00 2.31 1.28
C LEU A 86 -0.55 1.37 2.40
N VAL A 87 0.53 0.61 2.22
CA VAL A 87 1.06 -0.29 3.27
C VAL A 87 1.56 0.52 4.46
N VAL A 88 2.21 1.66 4.22
CA VAL A 88 2.67 2.55 5.31
C VAL A 88 1.48 3.20 6.03
N LEU A 89 0.49 3.71 5.29
CA LEU A 89 -0.71 4.32 5.88
C LEU A 89 -1.57 3.32 6.68
N GLY A 90 -1.49 2.04 6.35
CA GLY A 90 -2.32 1.01 6.98
C GLY A 90 -1.76 0.47 8.30
N THR A 91 -0.46 0.64 8.60
CA THR A 91 0.14 0.10 9.85
C THR A 91 -0.30 0.82 11.13
N VAL A 92 -1.16 1.81 11.03
CA VAL A 92 -1.40 2.88 11.98
C VAL A 92 -2.69 2.86 12.76
N GLY A 93 -3.45 1.90 12.72
CA GLY A 93 -4.74 1.97 13.40
C GLY A 93 -4.86 1.16 14.69
N LEU A 94 -4.48 1.62 15.84
CA LEU A 94 -4.96 1.23 17.18
C LEU A 94 -3.85 1.02 18.22
N TRP A 95 -3.15 2.07 18.56
CA TRP A 95 -2.41 2.09 19.83
C TRP A 95 -3.32 2.61 20.94
N VAL A 96 -3.65 1.73 21.90
CA VAL A 96 -4.41 2.14 23.08
C VAL A 96 -3.52 2.98 23.98
N VAL A 97 -3.92 4.22 24.25
CA VAL A 97 -3.24 5.10 25.20
C VAL A 97 -3.32 4.49 26.60
N GLY A 98 -2.23 3.88 27.03
CA GLY A 98 -2.06 3.34 28.37
C GLY A 98 -1.11 4.21 29.23
N THR A 99 -1.27 4.19 30.55
CA THR A 99 -0.39 4.90 31.49
C THR A 99 1.04 4.36 31.41
N GLN A 100 2.00 5.25 31.21
CA GLN A 100 3.41 4.95 30.96
C GLN A 100 4.10 4.35 32.20
N SER A 101 4.25 3.03 32.21
CA SER A 101 5.17 2.34 33.09
C SER A 101 6.51 2.13 32.36
N THR A 102 7.59 2.72 32.87
CA THR A 102 8.94 2.63 32.27
C THR A 102 9.66 1.31 32.53
N SER A 103 9.09 0.43 33.39
CA SER A 103 9.68 -0.84 33.74
C SER A 103 9.30 -1.96 32.75
N GLY A 104 10.25 -2.85 32.47
CA GLY A 104 10.03 -4.09 31.72
C GLY A 104 10.19 -3.98 30.19
N PHE A 105 10.83 -2.91 29.68
CA PHE A 105 11.31 -2.89 28.30
C PHE A 105 12.63 -3.64 28.18
N PRO A 106 12.85 -4.39 27.07
CA PRO A 106 14.17 -4.99 26.82
C PRO A 106 15.23 -3.90 26.60
N GLU A 107 16.50 -4.27 26.72
CA GLU A 107 17.58 -3.40 26.30
C GLU A 107 17.58 -3.25 24.77
N ALA A 108 18.10 -2.11 24.28
CA ALA A 108 18.23 -1.86 22.85
C ALA A 108 19.51 -2.54 22.34
N GLU A 109 19.39 -3.72 21.78
CA GLU A 109 20.51 -4.51 21.28
C GLU A 109 20.59 -4.53 19.77
N TYR A 110 19.46 -4.33 19.08
CA TYR A 110 19.36 -4.46 17.63
C TYR A 110 18.60 -3.30 17.00
N LYS A 111 19.00 -3.00 15.76
CA LYS A 111 18.33 -2.04 14.87
C LYS A 111 17.99 -2.71 13.53
N LEU A 112 17.16 -2.08 12.74
CA LEU A 112 16.99 -2.40 11.33
C LEU A 112 17.90 -1.50 10.48
N ALA A 113 18.61 -2.09 9.55
CA ALA A 113 19.34 -1.41 8.49
C ALA A 113 18.75 -1.85 7.15
N LEU A 114 18.82 -0.98 6.15
CA LEU A 114 18.33 -1.24 4.81
C LEU A 114 19.53 -1.51 3.89
N PRO A 115 19.95 -2.78 3.70
CA PRO A 115 21.08 -3.10 2.84
C PRO A 115 20.74 -2.84 1.37
N GLU A 116 21.76 -2.69 0.53
CA GLU A 116 21.61 -2.50 -0.92
C GLU A 116 20.88 -3.67 -1.60
N THR A 117 20.99 -4.86 -1.04
CA THR A 117 20.32 -6.08 -1.57
C THR A 117 19.77 -6.91 -0.43
N VAL A 118 18.71 -7.67 -0.71
CA VAL A 118 18.10 -8.66 0.18
C VAL A 118 17.77 -9.93 -0.58
N LEU A 119 17.51 -11.03 0.16
CA LEU A 119 17.20 -12.34 -0.37
C LEU A 119 18.31 -12.83 -1.31
N ASP A 120 19.57 -12.86 -0.78
CA ASP A 120 20.76 -13.29 -1.53
C ASP A 120 20.99 -12.50 -2.83
N GLY A 121 20.58 -11.22 -2.87
CA GLY A 121 20.70 -10.36 -4.02
C GLY A 121 19.60 -10.51 -5.05
N GLU A 122 18.53 -11.21 -4.75
CA GLU A 122 17.33 -11.32 -5.59
C GLU A 122 16.63 -9.98 -5.75
N TYR A 123 16.69 -9.14 -4.72
CA TYR A 123 16.12 -7.79 -4.70
C TYR A 123 17.19 -6.74 -4.38
N LYS A 124 17.08 -5.58 -5.04
CA LYS A 124 17.92 -4.39 -4.82
C LYS A 124 17.10 -3.25 -4.25
N LEU A 125 17.68 -2.51 -3.33
CA LEU A 125 17.07 -1.30 -2.76
C LEU A 125 16.78 -0.30 -3.89
N ALA A 126 15.51 -0.02 -4.12
CA ALA A 126 15.06 0.95 -5.10
C ALA A 126 14.79 2.31 -4.45
N GLN A 127 14.19 2.31 -3.25
CA GLN A 127 13.89 3.53 -2.49
C GLN A 127 13.99 3.25 -0.99
N ASP A 128 14.70 4.14 -0.30
CA ASP A 128 14.62 4.28 1.16
C ASP A 128 13.57 5.36 1.46
N LEU A 129 12.52 4.97 2.15
CA LEU A 129 11.36 5.80 2.48
C LEU A 129 11.29 6.12 3.98
N SER A 130 12.33 5.80 4.75
CA SER A 130 12.34 5.99 6.20
C SER A 130 12.13 7.45 6.59
N ASP A 131 12.77 8.39 5.89
CA ASP A 131 12.65 9.83 6.16
C ASP A 131 11.32 10.46 5.71
N SER A 132 10.56 9.81 4.84
CA SER A 132 9.27 10.29 4.35
C SER A 132 8.12 9.56 5.02
N GLU A 133 7.87 8.33 4.60
CA GLU A 133 6.77 7.50 5.09
C GLU A 133 7.02 7.00 6.51
N GLY A 134 8.30 6.75 6.88
CA GLY A 134 8.68 6.28 8.20
C GLY A 134 8.34 7.25 9.32
N ARG A 135 8.36 8.57 9.07
CA ARG A 135 7.99 9.56 10.10
C ARG A 135 6.57 9.39 10.62
N GLN A 136 5.66 8.99 9.77
CA GLN A 136 4.30 8.72 10.21
C GLN A 136 4.24 7.50 11.13
N VAL A 137 5.01 6.45 10.83
CA VAL A 137 5.14 5.26 11.69
C VAL A 137 5.71 5.64 13.06
N GLU A 138 6.72 6.52 13.08
CA GLU A 138 7.33 7.01 14.34
C GLU A 138 6.34 7.85 15.16
N GLU A 139 5.65 8.81 14.52
CA GLU A 139 4.67 9.69 15.19
C GLU A 139 3.55 8.90 15.84
N GLU A 140 3.16 7.79 15.25
CA GLU A 140 2.09 6.95 15.75
C GLU A 140 2.54 5.94 16.79
N ALA A 141 3.79 5.48 16.70
CA ALA A 141 4.42 4.70 17.75
C ALA A 141 4.80 5.56 18.98
N ASP A 142 4.94 6.90 18.80
CA ASP A 142 5.27 7.80 19.90
C ASP A 142 4.08 7.87 20.88
N GLY A 143 4.38 7.58 22.13
CA GLY A 143 3.39 7.51 23.21
C GLY A 143 2.68 6.18 23.36
N ALA A 144 2.94 5.18 22.51
CA ALA A 144 2.47 3.81 22.75
C ALA A 144 2.98 3.29 24.10
N PHE A 145 2.13 2.59 24.84
CA PHE A 145 2.49 2.11 26.19
C PHE A 145 3.49 0.94 26.19
N ASP A 146 3.62 0.24 25.07
CA ASP A 146 4.41 -0.97 24.87
C ASP A 146 5.58 -0.80 23.89
N ALA A 147 5.81 0.41 23.37
CA ALA A 147 6.93 0.76 22.52
C ALA A 147 7.72 1.97 23.07
N ARG A 148 9.03 2.01 22.85
CA ARG A 148 9.94 3.09 23.26
C ARG A 148 11.09 3.26 22.28
N ASP A 149 11.52 4.52 22.12
CA ASP A 149 12.69 4.89 21.32
C ASP A 149 12.59 4.34 19.89
N VAL A 150 11.40 4.49 19.30
CA VAL A 150 11.07 3.89 18.01
C VAL A 150 11.67 4.71 16.87
N THR A 151 12.31 4.02 15.94
CA THR A 151 12.79 4.57 14.67
C THR A 151 12.26 3.68 13.54
N ALA A 152 11.73 4.30 12.50
CA ALA A 152 11.21 3.59 11.35
C ALA A 152 12.30 3.16 10.36
N ALA A 153 12.06 2.06 9.65
CA ALA A 153 12.86 1.59 8.52
C ALA A 153 11.91 1.11 7.42
N VAL A 154 11.69 1.96 6.44
CA VAL A 154 10.73 1.71 5.35
C VAL A 154 11.46 1.69 4.02
N ALA A 155 11.30 0.61 3.25
CA ALA A 155 11.99 0.45 1.99
C ALA A 155 11.14 -0.24 0.92
N GLN A 156 11.41 0.12 -0.30
CA GLN A 156 11.00 -0.60 -1.49
C GLN A 156 12.24 -1.18 -2.17
N TYR A 157 12.19 -2.48 -2.43
CA TYR A 157 13.19 -3.20 -3.20
C TYR A 157 12.59 -3.61 -4.54
N ALA A 158 13.37 -3.52 -5.61
CA ALA A 158 13.00 -3.99 -6.94
C ALA A 158 13.74 -5.30 -7.26
N PRO A 159 13.16 -6.20 -8.08
CA PRO A 159 13.86 -7.38 -8.53
C PRO A 159 15.21 -7.02 -9.17
N ALA A 160 16.28 -7.73 -8.80
CA ALA A 160 17.62 -7.49 -9.35
C ALA A 160 17.77 -8.02 -10.78
N LYS A 161 16.93 -8.99 -11.16
CA LYS A 161 16.94 -9.58 -12.51
C LYS A 161 16.41 -8.59 -13.53
N GLU A 162 17.19 -8.33 -14.58
CA GLU A 162 16.80 -7.43 -15.66
C GLU A 162 15.51 -7.89 -16.34
N GLY A 163 14.58 -6.97 -16.50
CA GLY A 163 13.26 -7.21 -17.09
C GLY A 163 12.26 -7.90 -16.17
N ALA A 164 12.62 -8.25 -14.96
CA ALA A 164 11.65 -8.69 -13.96
C ALA A 164 10.90 -7.48 -13.38
N GLU A 165 9.60 -7.65 -13.17
CA GLU A 165 8.72 -6.59 -12.67
C GLU A 165 8.10 -7.04 -11.35
N GLY A 166 8.10 -6.15 -10.36
CA GLY A 166 7.58 -6.41 -9.03
C GLY A 166 8.20 -5.52 -7.98
N ALA A 167 7.90 -5.79 -6.73
CA ALA A 167 8.48 -5.12 -5.58
C ALA A 167 8.43 -6.03 -4.35
N LEU A 168 9.45 -5.90 -3.52
CA LEU A 168 9.42 -6.33 -2.13
C LEU A 168 9.34 -5.07 -1.27
N ILE A 169 8.32 -4.98 -0.44
CA ILE A 169 8.07 -3.82 0.41
C ILE A 169 8.34 -4.24 1.85
N VAL A 170 9.14 -3.43 2.54
CA VAL A 170 9.43 -3.58 3.96
C VAL A 170 8.94 -2.33 4.66
N SER A 171 8.03 -2.49 5.62
CA SER A 171 7.59 -1.43 6.53
C SER A 171 7.91 -1.88 7.94
N GLY A 172 8.99 -1.35 8.51
CA GLY A 172 9.52 -1.78 9.78
C GLY A 172 9.83 -0.65 10.74
N MET A 173 10.12 -1.06 11.96
CA MET A 173 10.57 -0.18 13.02
C MET A 173 11.53 -0.93 13.95
N TYR A 174 12.39 -0.20 14.61
CA TYR A 174 13.25 -0.73 15.67
C TYR A 174 13.21 0.20 16.87
N GLY A 175 13.44 -0.38 18.05
CA GLY A 175 13.34 0.30 19.32
C GLY A 175 13.27 -0.71 20.44
N ARG A 176 12.37 -0.51 21.40
CA ARG A 176 12.15 -1.44 22.52
C ARG A 176 10.67 -1.78 22.62
N PHE A 177 10.32 -3.04 22.45
CA PHE A 177 8.94 -3.51 22.40
C PHE A 177 8.66 -4.51 23.52
N LYS A 178 7.55 -4.34 24.25
CA LYS A 178 7.14 -5.25 25.31
C LYS A 178 6.21 -6.37 24.85
N ASN A 179 5.35 -6.05 23.91
CA ASN A 179 4.30 -6.95 23.46
C ASN A 179 4.48 -7.25 21.97
N THR A 180 5.33 -8.23 21.70
CA THR A 180 5.70 -8.59 20.34
C THR A 180 4.54 -9.20 19.55
N ASP A 181 3.65 -9.94 20.20
CA ASP A 181 2.47 -10.51 19.55
C ASP A 181 1.51 -9.41 19.10
N ALA A 182 1.20 -8.46 20.00
CA ALA A 182 0.35 -7.33 19.62
C ALA A 182 1.00 -6.46 18.55
N ALA A 183 2.32 -6.24 18.58
CA ALA A 183 3.03 -5.49 17.56
C ALA A 183 2.88 -6.18 16.18
N ARG A 184 3.10 -7.48 16.10
CA ARG A 184 2.96 -8.28 14.89
C ARG A 184 1.54 -8.23 14.34
N ASP A 185 0.54 -8.45 15.21
CA ASP A 185 -0.88 -8.35 14.87
C ASP A 185 -1.27 -6.98 14.32
N ASN A 186 -0.76 -5.90 14.95
CA ASN A 186 -1.07 -4.54 14.54
C ASN A 186 -0.45 -4.20 13.18
N MET A 187 0.76 -4.69 12.90
CA MET A 187 1.38 -4.52 11.57
C MET A 187 0.53 -5.14 10.46
N LEU A 188 -0.03 -6.34 10.68
CA LEU A 188 -0.91 -6.98 9.69
C LEU A 188 -2.29 -6.31 9.59
N LYS A 189 -2.89 -5.93 10.73
CA LYS A 189 -4.19 -5.25 10.77
C LYS A 189 -4.14 -3.86 10.14
N GLY A 190 -3.03 -3.16 10.31
CA GLY A 190 -2.83 -1.85 9.72
C GLY A 190 -2.96 -1.88 8.20
N ALA A 191 -2.35 -2.87 7.56
CA ALA A 191 -2.50 -3.05 6.11
C ALA A 191 -3.95 -3.31 5.67
N ALA A 192 -4.74 -4.01 6.49
CA ALA A 192 -6.16 -4.26 6.21
C ALA A 192 -7.07 -3.03 6.45
N GLY A 193 -6.57 -2.00 7.14
CA GLY A 193 -7.30 -0.75 7.40
C GLY A 193 -7.43 0.16 6.18
N VAL A 194 -6.72 -0.13 5.10
CA VAL A 194 -6.78 0.65 3.85
C VAL A 194 -7.97 0.20 3.02
N SER A 195 -8.81 1.13 2.62
CA SER A 195 -10.08 0.85 1.93
C SER A 195 -9.96 0.09 0.60
N SER A 196 -8.77 0.09 -0.02
CA SER A 196 -8.49 -0.64 -1.26
C SER A 196 -7.91 -2.03 -1.03
N ILE A 197 -7.64 -2.42 0.23
CA ILE A 197 -7.07 -3.72 0.58
C ILE A 197 -8.10 -4.55 1.34
N SER A 198 -8.20 -5.82 0.99
CA SER A 198 -9.05 -6.81 1.65
C SER A 198 -8.22 -8.02 2.06
N VAL A 199 -8.37 -8.48 3.30
CA VAL A 199 -7.77 -9.75 3.74
C VAL A 199 -8.62 -10.89 3.22
N VAL A 200 -8.04 -11.73 2.37
CA VAL A 200 -8.72 -12.88 1.75
C VAL A 200 -8.31 -14.22 2.40
N VAL A 201 -7.11 -14.28 2.99
CA VAL A 201 -6.71 -15.35 3.89
C VAL A 201 -6.32 -14.70 5.23
N PRO A 202 -6.98 -15.05 6.34
CA PRO A 202 -6.72 -14.44 7.64
C PRO A 202 -5.30 -14.75 8.14
N PRO A 203 -4.76 -13.97 9.10
CA PRO A 203 -3.44 -14.21 9.64
C PRO A 203 -3.31 -15.60 10.26
N GLU A 204 -2.19 -16.27 9.96
CA GLU A 204 -1.77 -17.53 10.55
C GLU A 204 -0.30 -17.43 10.97
N ASP A 205 0.05 -18.09 12.07
CA ASP A 205 1.39 -18.06 12.65
C ASP A 205 2.24 -19.21 12.12
N TYR A 206 3.47 -18.86 11.71
CA TYR A 206 4.51 -19.78 11.21
C TYR A 206 5.76 -19.66 12.07
N THR A 207 6.46 -20.77 12.24
CA THR A 207 7.80 -20.82 12.87
C THR A 207 8.80 -21.42 11.86
N PRO A 208 9.24 -20.60 10.86
CA PRO A 208 10.06 -21.12 9.78
C PRO A 208 11.43 -21.62 10.26
N GLY A 209 11.89 -22.73 9.71
CA GLY A 209 13.16 -23.35 10.07
C GLY A 209 13.21 -23.75 11.54
N ASP A 210 14.41 -23.74 12.12
CA ASP A 210 14.67 -24.02 13.55
C ASP A 210 14.63 -22.73 14.41
N SER A 211 13.92 -21.68 13.97
CA SER A 211 13.85 -20.41 14.71
C SER A 211 12.77 -20.45 15.78
N ASP A 212 13.05 -19.82 16.93
CA ASP A 212 12.02 -19.59 17.97
C ASP A 212 11.14 -18.37 17.67
N LEU A 213 11.29 -17.77 16.46
CA LEU A 213 10.57 -16.58 16.06
C LEU A 213 9.23 -16.94 15.40
N THR A 214 8.16 -16.37 15.87
CA THR A 214 6.86 -16.41 15.19
C THR A 214 6.79 -15.35 14.10
N ILE A 215 6.40 -15.78 12.90
CA ILE A 215 6.06 -14.93 11.76
C ILE A 215 4.58 -15.13 11.47
N SER A 216 3.78 -14.06 11.55
CA SER A 216 2.37 -14.12 11.18
C SER A 216 2.19 -13.67 9.74
N CYS A 217 1.46 -14.44 8.95
CA CYS A 217 1.28 -14.20 7.53
C CYS A 217 -0.20 -14.20 7.15
N GLN A 218 -0.59 -13.35 6.22
CA GLN A 218 -1.92 -13.26 5.63
C GLN A 218 -1.82 -13.11 4.11
N VAL A 219 -2.91 -13.35 3.39
CA VAL A 219 -3.02 -13.00 1.97
C VAL A 219 -4.02 -11.87 1.84
N VAL A 220 -3.63 -10.87 1.07
CA VAL A 220 -4.46 -9.70 0.79
C VAL A 220 -4.70 -9.55 -0.70
N THR A 221 -5.85 -8.97 -1.04
CA THR A 221 -6.13 -8.46 -2.38
C THR A 221 -6.22 -6.95 -2.35
N GLN A 222 -5.79 -6.33 -3.43
CA GLN A 222 -5.88 -4.90 -3.63
C GLN A 222 -6.42 -4.59 -5.01
N ASP A 223 -7.46 -3.73 -5.06
CA ASP A 223 -7.96 -3.17 -6.32
C ASP A 223 -7.13 -1.96 -6.73
N GLN A 224 -6.51 -2.04 -7.88
CA GLN A 224 -5.76 -0.92 -8.44
C GLN A 224 -6.02 -0.75 -9.92
N ALA A 225 -6.54 0.40 -10.29
CA ALA A 225 -6.85 0.76 -11.69
C ALA A 225 -7.71 -0.29 -12.43
N GLY A 226 -8.60 -1.00 -11.72
CA GLY A 226 -9.47 -2.04 -12.28
C GLY A 226 -8.82 -3.41 -12.42
N SER A 227 -7.66 -3.61 -11.80
CA SER A 227 -7.00 -4.90 -11.68
C SER A 227 -6.94 -5.32 -10.22
N GLU A 228 -7.32 -6.55 -9.93
CA GLU A 228 -7.14 -7.16 -8.62
C GLU A 228 -5.72 -7.75 -8.53
N ILE A 229 -5.05 -7.47 -7.42
CA ILE A 229 -3.70 -7.93 -7.14
C ILE A 229 -3.75 -8.71 -5.85
N THR A 230 -3.33 -9.98 -5.88
CA THR A 230 -3.31 -10.86 -4.71
C THR A 230 -1.87 -11.17 -4.32
N TYR A 231 -1.51 -10.90 -3.07
CA TYR A 231 -0.13 -11.07 -2.61
C TYR A 231 -0.05 -11.45 -1.13
N PRO A 232 1.04 -12.16 -0.73
CA PRO A 232 1.29 -12.45 0.67
C PRO A 232 1.82 -11.23 1.41
N MET A 233 1.48 -11.15 2.68
CA MET A 233 2.04 -10.20 3.64
C MET A 233 2.34 -10.92 4.94
N CYS A 234 3.58 -10.85 5.39
CA CYS A 234 4.02 -11.43 6.66
C CYS A 234 4.59 -10.36 7.57
N ALA A 235 4.54 -10.59 8.88
CA ALA A 235 5.13 -9.71 9.87
C ALA A 235 5.86 -10.51 10.93
N TRP A 236 6.94 -9.92 11.44
CA TRP A 236 7.62 -10.37 12.66
C TRP A 236 7.69 -9.23 13.66
N ALA A 237 7.84 -9.58 14.94
CA ALA A 237 8.25 -8.65 15.98
C ALA A 237 9.08 -9.40 17.03
N ASP A 238 10.18 -8.80 17.45
CA ASP A 238 10.96 -9.21 18.62
C ASP A 238 11.11 -8.01 19.59
N GLY A 239 11.87 -8.17 20.65
CA GLY A 239 12.04 -7.10 21.66
C GLY A 239 12.64 -5.81 21.13
N ASN A 240 13.30 -5.81 19.96
CA ASN A 240 13.96 -4.64 19.41
C ASN A 240 13.56 -4.29 17.97
N THR A 241 13.08 -5.25 17.19
CA THR A 241 12.79 -5.04 15.78
C THR A 241 11.44 -5.64 15.39
N GLY A 242 10.76 -5.01 14.46
CA GLY A 242 9.57 -5.55 13.86
C GLY A 242 9.36 -4.97 12.47
N ALA A 243 8.84 -5.76 11.55
CA ALA A 243 8.42 -5.26 10.25
C ALA A 243 7.35 -6.14 9.64
N SER A 244 6.56 -5.54 8.75
CA SER A 244 5.78 -6.24 7.74
C SER A 244 6.53 -6.28 6.42
N VAL A 245 6.41 -7.38 5.70
CA VAL A 245 6.98 -7.61 4.37
C VAL A 245 5.87 -8.03 3.44
N ALA A 246 5.82 -7.45 2.25
CA ALA A 246 4.91 -7.84 1.20
C ALA A 246 5.66 -8.00 -0.11
N GLU A 247 5.32 -9.03 -0.91
CA GLU A 247 5.93 -9.28 -2.21
C GLU A 247 4.87 -9.22 -3.31
N LEU A 248 5.08 -8.31 -4.26
CA LEU A 248 4.24 -8.12 -5.42
C LEU A 248 5.03 -8.46 -6.68
N SER A 249 4.40 -9.16 -7.60
CA SER A 249 4.97 -9.49 -8.89
C SER A 249 3.92 -9.40 -10.00
N VAL A 250 4.30 -9.61 -11.23
CA VAL A 250 3.35 -9.68 -12.35
C VAL A 250 2.34 -10.81 -12.15
N GLU A 251 2.80 -11.90 -11.54
CA GLU A 251 1.99 -13.08 -11.22
C GLU A 251 0.93 -12.80 -10.14
N SER A 252 1.10 -11.75 -9.35
CA SER A 252 0.12 -11.32 -8.34
C SER A 252 -1.16 -10.77 -8.97
N VAL A 253 -1.13 -10.35 -10.25
CA VAL A 253 -2.29 -9.78 -10.94
C VAL A 253 -3.27 -10.89 -11.33
N GLY A 254 -4.46 -10.87 -10.75
CA GLY A 254 -5.51 -11.87 -11.00
C GLY A 254 -5.20 -13.26 -10.45
N ARG A 255 -4.26 -13.37 -9.52
CA ARG A 255 -3.89 -14.63 -8.86
C ARG A 255 -4.99 -15.05 -7.88
N ASP A 256 -5.29 -16.36 -7.82
CA ASP A 256 -6.15 -16.90 -6.78
C ASP A 256 -5.39 -16.94 -5.43
N ALA A 257 -6.07 -16.58 -4.34
CA ALA A 257 -5.45 -16.57 -3.02
C ALA A 257 -4.97 -17.95 -2.56
N SER A 258 -5.59 -19.02 -3.03
CA SER A 258 -5.19 -20.41 -2.74
C SER A 258 -3.89 -20.84 -3.44
N GLU A 259 -3.42 -20.08 -4.43
CA GLU A 259 -2.17 -20.31 -5.14
C GLU A 259 -0.97 -19.60 -4.48
N VAL A 260 -1.22 -18.80 -3.45
CA VAL A 260 -0.17 -18.10 -2.70
C VAL A 260 0.46 -19.05 -1.69
N ASP A 261 1.75 -19.34 -1.87
CA ASP A 261 2.52 -20.15 -0.94
C ASP A 261 2.98 -19.29 0.25
N VAL A 262 2.12 -19.24 1.27
CA VAL A 262 2.32 -18.40 2.47
C VAL A 262 3.45 -18.92 3.33
N GLU A 263 3.62 -20.25 3.43
CA GLU A 263 4.69 -20.89 4.22
C GLU A 263 6.07 -20.57 3.63
N ALA A 264 6.23 -20.73 2.31
CA ALA A 264 7.47 -20.33 1.63
C ALA A 264 7.75 -18.82 1.79
N PHE A 265 6.70 -17.98 1.81
CA PHE A 265 6.89 -16.55 2.05
C PHE A 265 7.25 -16.22 3.50
N ALA A 266 6.77 -17.00 4.47
CA ALA A 266 7.23 -16.88 5.86
C ALA A 266 8.73 -17.17 6.00
N GLU A 267 9.27 -18.19 5.30
CA GLU A 267 10.70 -18.48 5.23
C GLU A 267 11.51 -17.32 4.63
N ARG A 268 11.02 -16.75 3.52
CA ARG A 268 11.65 -15.58 2.89
C ARG A 268 11.62 -14.37 3.82
N THR A 269 10.53 -14.17 4.57
CA THR A 269 10.41 -13.10 5.57
C THR A 269 11.44 -13.28 6.69
N LEU A 270 11.67 -14.51 7.17
CA LEU A 270 12.73 -14.79 8.14
C LEU A 270 14.12 -14.44 7.58
N GLN A 271 14.39 -14.76 6.32
CA GLN A 271 15.63 -14.37 5.66
C GLN A 271 15.78 -12.86 5.56
N VAL A 272 14.75 -12.13 5.09
CA VAL A 272 14.73 -10.66 5.07
C VAL A 272 15.07 -10.11 6.45
N ARG A 273 14.42 -10.60 7.52
CA ARG A 273 14.74 -10.17 8.88
C ARG A 273 16.22 -10.37 9.22
N SER A 274 16.79 -11.52 8.88
CA SER A 274 18.18 -11.84 9.20
C SER A 274 19.17 -10.89 8.52
N GLU A 275 18.83 -10.39 7.34
CA GLU A 275 19.66 -9.46 6.56
C GLU A 275 19.49 -8.00 7.01
N LEU A 276 18.28 -7.63 7.48
CA LEU A 276 18.00 -6.27 7.96
C LEU A 276 18.42 -6.04 9.42
N ARG A 277 18.33 -7.06 10.27
CA ARG A 277 18.58 -6.95 11.71
C ARG A 277 20.07 -6.91 12.02
N GLN A 278 20.52 -5.81 12.60
CA GLN A 278 21.93 -5.59 12.93
C GLN A 278 22.09 -5.23 14.41
N PRO A 279 23.18 -5.66 15.08
CA PRO A 279 23.47 -5.22 16.44
C PRO A 279 23.74 -3.72 16.47
N ILE A 280 23.33 -3.08 17.57
CA ILE A 280 23.70 -1.70 17.87
C ILE A 280 25.11 -1.73 18.43
N SER A 281 26.06 -1.08 17.74
CA SER A 281 27.47 -0.99 18.14
C SER A 281 27.69 0.19 19.10
#